data_81525272888422668e962f6e3f4cbf9f
#
_entry.id   81525272888422668e962f6e3f4cbf9f
#
_cell.length_a   1.000
_cell.length_b   1.000
_cell.length_c   1.000
_cell.angle_alpha   90.00
_cell.angle_beta   90.00
_cell.angle_gamma   90.00
#
_symmetry.space_group_name_H-M   'P 1'
#
loop_
_entity.id
_entity.type
_entity.pdbx_description
1 polymer ?
#
loop_
_entity_poly.entity_id
_entity_poly.type
_entity_poly.pdbx_seq_one_letter_code
_entity_poly.pdbx_strand_id
1 'polypeptide(L)'
;ERQAKVQASQFALPSRTGPGVGALIDSLPQILAGKSFRAAVGAILSARKKGKPILWGLGGHVIKVGLSPVLIDLMERGFVTAAVLNGAAAIHDFEIALAGATSEDVDAALPEGQFGMAEETGAWMNQAISSADGNGLGMGEGLGRFLENLCQETAGTASGKVAFADASLLIQAYRRKIPVTVHVAIGADTPHNHPLADGRAIGGTSFRDFSLFASLVRELNSGGVYLNVGSAVILPEVFLKAVSVVRNLGHPLREFTTVNMDFLQHYRPSENVVRRPTLDGGHGIALTGHHEILLPLLAAALIEQD
;
A
#
# COMPACT_ATOMS: atom_id res chain seq x y z
N GLU A 1 -7.80 -44.23 -18.54
CA GLU A 1 -7.87 -42.82 -19.08
C GLU A 1 -6.92 -41.92 -18.29
N ARG A 2 -6.17 -41.09 -19.02
CA ARG A 2 -5.24 -40.13 -18.39
C ARG A 2 -6.01 -38.90 -17.91
N GLN A 3 -5.92 -38.59 -16.62
CA GLN A 3 -6.44 -37.34 -16.09
C GLN A 3 -5.55 -36.16 -16.52
N ALA A 4 -6.06 -35.29 -17.39
CA ALA A 4 -5.36 -34.08 -17.81
C ALA A 4 -5.73 -32.90 -16.89
N LYS A 5 -4.71 -32.20 -16.38
CA LYS A 5 -4.90 -31.01 -15.52
C LYS A 5 -5.21 -29.72 -16.29
N VAL A 6 -4.98 -29.71 -17.59
CA VAL A 6 -5.19 -28.57 -18.50
C VAL A 6 -6.09 -28.99 -19.65
N GLN A 7 -7.13 -28.24 -19.91
CA GLN A 7 -8.07 -28.45 -20.98
C GLN A 7 -7.93 -27.34 -22.06
N ALA A 8 -8.15 -27.64 -23.31
CA ALA A 8 -8.09 -26.67 -24.41
C ALA A 8 -9.06 -25.48 -24.23
N SER A 9 -10.18 -25.68 -23.55
CA SER A 9 -11.14 -24.63 -23.18
C SER A 9 -10.55 -23.56 -22.21
N GLN A 10 -9.41 -23.84 -21.61
CA GLN A 10 -8.72 -22.93 -20.67
C GLN A 10 -7.59 -22.14 -21.35
N PHE A 11 -7.38 -22.34 -22.65
CA PHE A 11 -6.31 -21.67 -23.39
C PHE A 11 -6.61 -20.19 -23.58
N ALA A 12 -5.55 -19.41 -23.77
CA ALA A 12 -5.66 -18.00 -24.15
C ALA A 12 -6.31 -17.86 -25.53
N LEU A 13 -7.03 -16.78 -25.70
CA LEU A 13 -7.59 -16.37 -26.99
C LEU A 13 -6.70 -15.28 -27.61
N PRO A 14 -6.60 -15.22 -28.94
CA PRO A 14 -5.91 -14.12 -29.61
C PRO A 14 -6.55 -12.77 -29.29
N SER A 15 -5.71 -11.76 -29.00
CA SER A 15 -6.18 -10.38 -28.87
C SER A 15 -6.87 -9.90 -30.14
N ARG A 16 -7.93 -9.12 -30.00
CA ARG A 16 -8.66 -8.47 -31.09
C ARG A 16 -8.42 -6.97 -31.08
N THR A 17 -8.43 -6.33 -32.22
CA THR A 17 -8.37 -4.87 -32.33
C THR A 17 -9.67 -4.25 -31.82
N GLY A 18 -9.57 -3.18 -31.02
CA GLY A 18 -10.69 -2.35 -30.58
C GLY A 18 -11.26 -2.59 -29.19
N PRO A 19 -11.33 -3.82 -28.65
CA PRO A 19 -11.77 -3.98 -27.27
C PRO A 19 -10.68 -3.50 -26.27
N GLY A 20 -11.14 -2.90 -25.16
CA GLY A 20 -10.28 -2.36 -24.12
C GLY A 20 -9.53 -3.42 -23.29
N VAL A 21 -8.98 -2.99 -22.16
CA VAL A 21 -8.21 -3.86 -21.24
C VAL A 21 -9.07 -4.98 -20.66
N GLY A 22 -10.36 -4.74 -20.46
CA GLY A 22 -11.30 -5.78 -20.01
C GLY A 22 -11.29 -7.01 -20.93
N ALA A 23 -11.37 -6.80 -22.25
CA ALA A 23 -11.31 -7.89 -23.23
C ALA A 23 -9.93 -8.58 -23.27
N LEU A 24 -8.84 -7.84 -23.04
CA LEU A 24 -7.52 -8.44 -22.88
C LEU A 24 -7.50 -9.38 -21.65
N ILE A 25 -8.02 -8.95 -20.52
CA ILE A 25 -8.10 -9.78 -19.31
C ILE A 25 -8.93 -11.04 -19.54
N ASP A 26 -10.06 -10.93 -20.25
CA ASP A 26 -10.91 -12.06 -20.59
C ASP A 26 -10.23 -13.05 -21.54
N SER A 27 -9.33 -12.56 -22.40
CA SER A 27 -8.55 -13.40 -23.32
C SER A 27 -7.41 -14.17 -22.67
N LEU A 28 -6.99 -13.81 -21.44
CA LEU A 28 -5.92 -14.52 -20.73
C LEU A 28 -6.29 -15.99 -20.47
N PRO A 29 -5.30 -16.90 -20.29
CA PRO A 29 -5.57 -18.29 -19.94
C PRO A 29 -6.39 -18.40 -18.65
N GLN A 30 -7.31 -19.35 -18.58
CA GLN A 30 -8.13 -19.58 -17.38
C GLN A 30 -7.43 -20.48 -16.35
N ILE A 31 -6.09 -20.47 -16.34
CA ILE A 31 -5.22 -21.23 -15.46
C ILE A 31 -4.13 -20.32 -14.89
N LEU A 32 -3.47 -20.78 -13.83
CA LEU A 32 -2.29 -20.14 -13.20
C LEU A 32 -2.49 -18.63 -13.00
N ALA A 33 -1.53 -17.81 -13.41
CA ALA A 33 -1.53 -16.36 -13.19
C ALA A 33 -2.75 -15.65 -13.81
N GLY A 34 -3.22 -16.07 -14.99
CA GLY A 34 -4.43 -15.50 -15.62
C GLY A 34 -5.69 -15.73 -14.78
N LYS A 35 -5.84 -16.93 -14.19
CA LYS A 35 -6.92 -17.21 -13.23
C LYS A 35 -6.77 -16.40 -11.95
N SER A 36 -5.55 -16.33 -11.40
CA SER A 36 -5.26 -15.59 -10.18
C SER A 36 -5.53 -14.09 -10.33
N PHE A 37 -5.14 -13.51 -11.48
CA PHE A 37 -5.38 -12.10 -11.76
C PHE A 37 -6.87 -11.77 -11.83
N ARG A 38 -7.66 -12.55 -12.58
CA ARG A 38 -9.14 -12.38 -12.63
C ARG A 38 -9.78 -12.57 -11.26
N ALA A 39 -9.30 -13.52 -10.45
CA ALA A 39 -9.81 -13.72 -9.10
C ALA A 39 -9.53 -12.50 -8.20
N ALA A 40 -8.36 -11.87 -8.33
CA ALA A 40 -8.04 -10.64 -7.60
C ALA A 40 -8.95 -9.47 -8.03
N VAL A 41 -9.11 -9.25 -9.35
CA VAL A 41 -10.04 -8.24 -9.89
C VAL A 41 -11.45 -8.47 -9.38
N GLY A 42 -11.98 -9.69 -9.52
CA GLY A 42 -13.33 -10.04 -9.08
C GLY A 42 -13.54 -9.88 -7.56
N ALA A 43 -12.52 -10.20 -6.74
CA ALA A 43 -12.59 -9.99 -5.30
C ALA A 43 -12.68 -8.50 -4.93
N ILE A 44 -11.89 -7.64 -5.57
CA ILE A 44 -11.89 -6.20 -5.34
C ILE A 44 -13.22 -5.57 -5.77
N LEU A 45 -13.71 -5.90 -6.97
CA LEU A 45 -15.02 -5.45 -7.46
C LEU A 45 -16.16 -5.89 -6.53
N SER A 46 -16.13 -7.16 -6.07
CA SER A 46 -17.12 -7.67 -5.12
C SER A 46 -17.07 -6.95 -3.79
N ALA A 47 -15.85 -6.67 -3.26
CA ALA A 47 -15.69 -5.94 -2.02
C ALA A 47 -16.26 -4.52 -2.13
N ARG A 48 -15.94 -3.80 -3.21
CA ARG A 48 -16.47 -2.46 -3.48
C ARG A 48 -18.01 -2.47 -3.58
N LYS A 49 -18.57 -3.37 -4.35
CA LYS A 49 -20.03 -3.52 -4.50
C LYS A 49 -20.73 -3.80 -3.16
N LYS A 50 -20.08 -4.54 -2.27
CA LYS A 50 -20.59 -4.87 -0.92
C LYS A 50 -20.31 -3.81 0.14
N GLY A 51 -19.61 -2.73 -0.21
CA GLY A 51 -19.12 -1.73 0.75
C GLY A 51 -18.14 -2.28 1.77
N LYS A 52 -17.38 -3.32 1.39
CA LYS A 52 -16.35 -3.93 2.25
C LYS A 52 -15.01 -3.27 2.07
N PRO A 53 -14.14 -3.26 3.10
CA PRO A 53 -12.84 -2.64 3.00
C PRO A 53 -11.96 -3.26 1.93
N ILE A 54 -11.21 -2.40 1.23
CA ILE A 54 -10.15 -2.73 0.30
C ILE A 54 -8.90 -2.01 0.82
N LEU A 55 -8.08 -2.74 1.57
CA LEU A 55 -6.89 -2.21 2.25
C LEU A 55 -5.65 -2.46 1.40
N TRP A 56 -4.87 -1.41 1.16
CA TRP A 56 -3.65 -1.47 0.34
C TRP A 56 -2.40 -1.32 1.21
N GLY A 57 -1.69 -2.42 1.43
CA GLY A 57 -0.37 -2.44 2.04
C GLY A 57 0.70 -2.15 0.99
N LEU A 58 1.43 -1.04 1.13
CA LEU A 58 2.35 -0.52 0.13
C LEU A 58 3.77 -0.45 0.68
N GLY A 59 4.71 -1.09 -0.02
CA GLY A 59 6.14 -0.95 0.21
C GLY A 59 6.72 0.27 -0.50
N GLY A 60 7.92 0.70 -0.08
CA GLY A 60 8.59 1.88 -0.64
C GLY A 60 8.80 1.84 -2.16
N HIS A 61 9.04 0.65 -2.73
CA HIS A 61 9.26 0.51 -4.17
C HIS A 61 8.05 0.99 -5.00
N VAL A 62 6.84 0.76 -4.54
CA VAL A 62 5.61 1.16 -5.24
C VAL A 62 5.54 2.68 -5.41
N ILE A 63 5.94 3.42 -4.37
CA ILE A 63 5.92 4.88 -4.38
C ILE A 63 7.07 5.43 -5.23
N LYS A 64 8.29 4.93 -5.01
CA LYS A 64 9.49 5.43 -5.71
C LYS A 64 9.49 5.20 -7.21
N VAL A 65 8.75 4.21 -7.72
CA VAL A 65 8.60 3.99 -9.17
C VAL A 65 7.42 4.75 -9.78
N GLY A 66 6.79 5.68 -9.02
CA GLY A 66 5.83 6.64 -9.55
C GLY A 66 4.40 6.13 -9.68
N LEU A 67 3.96 5.19 -8.83
CA LEU A 67 2.62 4.61 -8.91
C LEU A 67 1.58 5.33 -8.01
N SER A 68 1.98 6.35 -7.25
CA SER A 68 1.06 7.14 -6.43
C SER A 68 -0.12 7.73 -7.22
N PRO A 69 0.04 8.30 -8.42
CA PRO A 69 -1.10 8.82 -9.19
C PRO A 69 -2.16 7.77 -9.54
N VAL A 70 -1.74 6.54 -9.83
CA VAL A 70 -2.67 5.43 -10.10
C VAL A 70 -3.44 5.06 -8.85
N LEU A 71 -2.77 5.00 -7.69
CA LEU A 71 -3.40 4.72 -6.40
C LEU A 71 -4.37 5.86 -5.98
N ILE A 72 -4.02 7.11 -6.26
CA ILE A 72 -4.88 8.27 -5.99
C ILE A 72 -6.16 8.22 -6.83
N ASP A 73 -6.07 7.88 -8.12
CA ASP A 73 -7.26 7.68 -8.97
C ASP A 73 -8.12 6.52 -8.43
N LEU A 74 -7.50 5.42 -8.00
CA LEU A 74 -8.23 4.30 -7.36
C LEU A 74 -8.88 4.71 -6.01
N MET A 75 -8.27 5.63 -5.24
CA MET A 75 -8.90 6.22 -4.05
C MET A 75 -10.16 7.00 -4.42
N GLU A 76 -10.09 7.85 -5.45
CA GLU A 76 -11.24 8.63 -5.93
C GLU A 76 -12.39 7.76 -6.37
N ARG A 77 -12.09 6.62 -6.96
CA ARG A 77 -13.08 5.64 -7.42
C ARG A 77 -13.56 4.69 -6.33
N GLY A 78 -13.05 4.79 -5.10
CA GLY A 78 -13.45 3.94 -3.97
C GLY A 78 -12.86 2.53 -4.01
N PHE A 79 -11.78 2.29 -4.76
CA PHE A 79 -11.04 1.02 -4.74
C PHE A 79 -9.91 0.98 -3.70
N VAL A 80 -9.64 2.09 -3.02
CA VAL A 80 -8.73 2.17 -1.89
C VAL A 80 -9.49 2.75 -0.72
N THR A 81 -9.80 1.94 0.28
CA THR A 81 -10.51 2.40 1.48
C THR A 81 -9.58 2.74 2.64
N ALA A 82 -8.36 2.25 2.60
CA ALA A 82 -7.26 2.66 3.48
C ALA A 82 -5.92 2.29 2.84
N ALA A 83 -4.89 3.08 3.12
CA ALA A 83 -3.51 2.79 2.76
C ALA A 83 -2.70 2.42 4.02
N VAL A 84 -1.88 1.38 3.90
CA VAL A 84 -1.04 0.84 4.98
C VAL A 84 0.40 0.88 4.50
N LEU A 85 1.20 1.79 5.03
CA LEU A 85 2.55 2.06 4.54
C LEU A 85 3.60 1.47 5.49
N ASN A 86 4.70 0.97 4.95
CA ASN A 86 5.92 0.87 5.74
C ASN A 86 6.64 2.23 5.79
N GLY A 87 7.65 2.37 6.65
CA GLY A 87 8.36 3.64 6.78
C GLY A 87 8.95 4.14 5.46
N ALA A 88 9.54 3.25 4.67
CA ALA A 88 10.12 3.62 3.37
C ALA A 88 9.07 4.20 2.40
N ALA A 89 7.85 3.66 2.34
CA ALA A 89 6.79 4.20 1.51
C ALA A 89 6.37 5.60 1.96
N ALA A 90 6.26 5.83 3.26
CA ALA A 90 5.94 7.15 3.82
C ALA A 90 7.06 8.17 3.54
N ILE A 91 8.33 7.77 3.65
CA ILE A 91 9.49 8.63 3.34
C ILE A 91 9.46 9.04 1.87
N HIS A 92 9.37 8.07 0.95
CA HIS A 92 9.34 8.37 -0.47
C HIS A 92 8.17 9.28 -0.88
N ASP A 93 6.98 9.07 -0.31
CA ASP A 93 5.82 9.92 -0.59
C ASP A 93 6.01 11.34 -0.04
N PHE A 94 6.61 11.46 1.14
CA PHE A 94 6.91 12.75 1.76
C PHE A 94 7.93 13.55 0.94
N GLU A 95 8.99 12.92 0.47
CA GLU A 95 10.00 13.52 -0.41
C GLU A 95 9.41 13.94 -1.76
N ILE A 96 8.58 13.09 -2.38
CA ILE A 96 7.87 13.43 -3.61
C ILE A 96 6.99 14.66 -3.40
N ALA A 97 6.24 14.74 -2.30
CA ALA A 97 5.40 15.90 -2.01
C ALA A 97 6.19 17.22 -2.00
N LEU A 98 7.39 17.18 -1.43
CA LEU A 98 8.24 18.37 -1.27
C LEU A 98 8.99 18.71 -2.56
N ALA A 99 9.71 17.74 -3.13
CA ALA A 99 10.72 17.95 -4.16
C ALA A 99 10.35 17.37 -5.54
N GLY A 100 9.30 16.54 -5.62
CA GLY A 100 8.99 15.79 -6.84
C GLY A 100 10.04 14.74 -7.20
N ALA A 101 10.95 14.44 -6.28
CA ALA A 101 12.04 13.50 -6.45
C ALA A 101 12.24 12.71 -5.16
N THR A 102 12.74 11.49 -5.29
CA THR A 102 13.03 10.62 -4.15
C THR A 102 14.05 9.55 -4.56
N SER A 103 14.51 8.75 -3.59
CA SER A 103 15.46 7.65 -3.80
C SER A 103 16.88 8.13 -4.10
N GLU A 104 17.63 8.39 -3.04
CA GLU A 104 19.06 8.76 -3.13
C GLU A 104 19.88 7.69 -3.88
N ASP A 105 20.96 8.12 -4.52
CA ASP A 105 22.00 7.23 -5.02
C ASP A 105 22.84 6.74 -3.82
N VAL A 106 22.50 5.55 -3.34
CA VAL A 106 23.12 4.95 -2.16
C VAL A 106 24.61 4.71 -2.36
N ASP A 107 25.01 4.25 -3.56
CA ASP A 107 26.41 3.93 -3.86
C ASP A 107 27.29 5.19 -3.87
N ALA A 108 26.74 6.32 -4.27
CA ALA A 108 27.42 7.61 -4.24
C ALA A 108 27.43 8.24 -2.82
N ALA A 109 26.34 8.13 -2.07
CA ALA A 109 26.20 8.83 -0.79
C ALA A 109 26.79 8.07 0.40
N LEU A 110 26.79 6.74 0.38
CA LEU A 110 27.18 5.90 1.52
C LEU A 110 28.68 6.03 1.91
N PRO A 111 29.63 6.10 0.96
CA PRO A 111 31.05 6.22 1.31
C PRO A 111 31.38 7.46 2.13
N GLU A 112 30.67 8.55 1.92
CA GLU A 112 30.83 9.82 2.64
C GLU A 112 29.88 9.93 3.88
N GLY A 113 29.11 8.87 4.18
CA GLY A 113 28.16 8.86 5.29
C GLY A 113 26.96 9.78 5.09
N GLN A 114 26.63 10.16 3.87
CA GLN A 114 25.54 11.09 3.55
C GLN A 114 24.20 10.40 3.28
N PHE A 115 24.22 9.10 3.07
CA PHE A 115 22.99 8.34 2.79
C PHE A 115 21.98 8.46 3.95
N GLY A 116 20.78 8.91 3.63
CA GLY A 116 19.68 9.09 4.58
C GLY A 116 19.83 10.29 5.52
N MET A 117 20.69 11.26 5.18
CA MET A 117 20.98 12.45 5.98
C MET A 117 20.36 13.74 5.40
N ALA A 118 19.33 13.61 4.55
CA ALA A 118 18.62 14.78 4.02
C ALA A 118 17.96 15.57 5.16
N GLU A 119 18.40 16.81 5.35
CA GLU A 119 17.99 17.69 6.46
C GLU A 119 16.48 17.93 6.43
N GLU A 120 15.94 18.32 5.28
CA GLU A 120 14.53 18.65 5.12
C GLU A 120 13.62 17.44 5.39
N THR A 121 13.96 16.28 4.86
CA THR A 121 13.22 15.03 5.10
C THR A 121 13.27 14.66 6.57
N GLY A 122 14.47 14.63 7.15
CA GLY A 122 14.67 14.27 8.56
C GLY A 122 13.98 15.24 9.52
N ALA A 123 14.21 16.54 9.36
CA ALA A 123 13.66 17.57 10.26
C ALA A 123 12.13 17.61 10.19
N TRP A 124 11.56 17.69 9.00
CA TRP A 124 10.11 17.92 8.85
C TRP A 124 9.28 16.69 9.14
N MET A 125 9.75 15.49 8.78
CA MET A 125 9.07 14.27 9.20
C MET A 125 9.05 14.13 10.73
N ASN A 126 10.17 14.38 11.42
CA ASN A 126 10.21 14.29 12.87
C ASN A 126 9.39 15.39 13.56
N GLN A 127 9.32 16.60 13.01
CA GLN A 127 8.40 17.64 13.47
C GLN A 127 6.94 17.21 13.32
N ALA A 128 6.57 16.65 12.16
CA ALA A 128 5.23 16.13 11.90
C ALA A 128 4.87 15.00 12.87
N ILE A 129 5.77 14.05 13.10
CA ILE A 129 5.60 12.92 14.02
C ILE A 129 5.43 13.41 15.48
N SER A 130 6.28 14.34 15.93
CA SER A 130 6.19 14.92 17.27
C SER A 130 4.90 15.71 17.48
N SER A 131 4.48 16.47 16.47
CA SER A 131 3.19 17.19 16.48
C SER A 131 2.00 16.20 16.50
N ALA A 132 2.06 15.13 15.73
CA ALA A 132 1.05 14.08 15.71
C ALA A 132 0.90 13.41 17.08
N ASP A 133 2.02 13.06 17.72
CA ASP A 133 2.01 12.47 19.05
C ASP A 133 1.38 13.40 20.10
N GLY A 134 1.76 14.68 20.10
CA GLY A 134 1.17 15.69 20.98
C GLY A 134 -0.33 15.91 20.78
N ASN A 135 -0.86 15.62 19.59
CA ASN A 135 -2.29 15.70 19.26
C ASN A 135 -3.01 14.36 19.36
N GLY A 136 -2.38 13.28 19.79
CA GLY A 136 -2.99 11.95 19.89
C GLY A 136 -3.27 11.28 18.55
N LEU A 137 -2.65 11.73 17.45
CA LEU A 137 -2.84 11.21 16.10
C LEU A 137 -1.92 10.02 15.82
N GLY A 138 -2.30 9.21 14.84
CA GLY A 138 -1.41 8.25 14.20
C GLY A 138 -0.37 8.95 13.30
N MET A 139 0.66 8.22 12.91
CA MET A 139 1.74 8.76 12.06
C MET A 139 1.22 9.12 10.67
N GLY A 140 0.41 8.24 10.07
CA GLY A 140 -0.12 8.45 8.71
C GLY A 140 -0.98 9.72 8.61
N GLU A 141 -1.90 9.90 9.54
CA GLU A 141 -2.72 11.13 9.61
C GLU A 141 -1.87 12.35 9.92
N GLY A 142 -0.90 12.22 10.85
CA GLY A 142 -0.01 13.31 11.22
C GLY A 142 0.84 13.83 10.08
N LEU A 143 1.44 12.93 9.29
CA LEU A 143 2.23 13.30 8.12
C LEU A 143 1.36 13.96 7.03
N GLY A 144 0.20 13.40 6.72
CA GLY A 144 -0.74 13.99 5.75
C GLY A 144 -1.21 15.37 6.16
N ARG A 145 -1.57 15.57 7.44
CA ARG A 145 -1.97 16.85 8.02
C ARG A 145 -0.86 17.89 7.95
N PHE A 146 0.36 17.49 8.30
CA PHE A 146 1.52 18.39 8.29
C PHE A 146 1.79 18.89 6.87
N LEU A 147 1.83 18.00 5.90
CA LEU A 147 2.04 18.36 4.50
C LEU A 147 0.90 19.25 3.95
N GLU A 148 -0.35 18.96 4.29
CA GLU A 148 -1.49 19.79 3.87
C GLU A 148 -1.43 21.19 4.46
N ASN A 149 -1.10 21.33 5.74
CA ASN A 149 -0.91 22.64 6.37
C ASN A 149 0.21 23.43 5.67
N LEU A 150 1.31 22.76 5.35
CA LEU A 150 2.43 23.37 4.65
C LEU A 150 2.06 23.82 3.23
N CYS A 151 1.18 23.06 2.53
CA CYS A 151 0.58 23.49 1.27
C CYS A 151 -0.20 24.78 1.42
N GLN A 152 -1.04 24.88 2.44
CA GLN A 152 -1.90 26.05 2.67
C GLN A 152 -1.10 27.29 3.05
N GLU A 153 -0.08 27.16 3.90
CA GLU A 153 0.80 28.25 4.33
C GLU A 153 1.63 28.83 3.18
N THR A 154 1.96 28.01 2.18
CA THR A 154 2.82 28.41 1.06
C THR A 154 2.06 28.64 -0.25
N ALA A 155 0.74 28.54 -0.23
CA ALA A 155 -0.11 28.78 -1.39
C ALA A 155 0.06 30.24 -1.88
N GLY A 156 0.44 30.39 -3.15
CA GLY A 156 0.65 31.72 -3.77
C GLY A 156 2.03 32.32 -3.54
N THR A 157 2.96 31.65 -2.87
CA THR A 157 4.37 32.09 -2.76
C THR A 157 5.22 31.48 -3.87
N ALA A 158 6.22 32.23 -4.36
CA ALA A 158 7.14 31.76 -5.42
C ALA A 158 8.01 30.56 -5.00
N SER A 159 8.03 30.22 -3.71
CA SER A 159 8.75 29.07 -3.14
C SER A 159 7.80 28.14 -2.39
N GLY A 160 6.70 27.71 -3.02
CA GLY A 160 5.81 26.72 -2.43
C GLY A 160 6.61 25.48 -1.96
N LYS A 161 6.60 25.22 -0.66
CA LYS A 161 7.39 24.13 -0.06
C LYS A 161 6.87 22.74 -0.39
N VAL A 162 5.65 22.65 -0.90
CA VAL A 162 4.99 21.38 -1.32
C VAL A 162 4.52 21.56 -2.75
N ALA A 163 5.44 21.37 -3.68
CA ALA A 163 5.18 21.62 -5.10
C ALA A 163 4.40 20.48 -5.80
N PHE A 164 4.41 19.28 -5.22
CA PHE A 164 3.86 18.07 -5.85
C PHE A 164 2.75 17.42 -5.00
N ALA A 165 1.91 18.23 -4.39
CA ALA A 165 0.79 17.78 -3.54
C ALA A 165 -0.13 16.78 -4.25
N ASP A 166 -0.34 16.94 -5.54
CA ASP A 166 -1.23 16.07 -6.32
C ASP A 166 -0.63 14.67 -6.59
N ALA A 167 0.69 14.53 -6.41
CA ALA A 167 1.39 13.25 -6.53
C ALA A 167 1.60 12.55 -5.18
N SER A 168 1.29 13.20 -4.05
CA SER A 168 1.45 12.64 -2.71
C SER A 168 0.22 11.86 -2.27
N LEU A 169 0.41 10.59 -1.98
CA LEU A 169 -0.62 9.71 -1.45
C LEU A 169 -1.05 10.14 -0.04
N LEU A 170 -0.11 10.59 0.80
CA LEU A 170 -0.38 11.09 2.16
C LEU A 170 -1.33 12.31 2.13
N ILE A 171 -1.04 13.30 1.28
CA ILE A 171 -1.87 14.51 1.15
C ILE A 171 -3.24 14.15 0.57
N GLN A 172 -3.26 13.39 -0.51
CA GLN A 172 -4.48 13.06 -1.22
C GLN A 172 -5.41 12.16 -0.39
N ALA A 173 -4.86 11.25 0.40
CA ALA A 173 -5.63 10.46 1.36
C ALA A 173 -6.19 11.34 2.49
N TYR A 174 -5.37 12.25 3.05
CA TYR A 174 -5.82 13.19 4.09
C TYR A 174 -6.99 14.05 3.63
N ARG A 175 -6.89 14.67 2.44
CA ARG A 175 -7.96 15.47 1.83
C ARG A 175 -9.25 14.69 1.65
N ARG A 176 -9.16 13.40 1.32
CA ARG A 176 -10.30 12.50 1.09
C ARG A 176 -10.78 11.79 2.35
N LYS A 177 -10.13 12.01 3.50
CA LYS A 177 -10.42 11.32 4.76
C LYS A 177 -10.29 9.80 4.65
N ILE A 178 -9.38 9.34 3.80
CA ILE A 178 -9.02 7.92 3.70
C ILE A 178 -7.94 7.64 4.74
N PRO A 179 -8.15 6.67 5.64
CA PRO A 179 -7.16 6.33 6.66
C PRO A 179 -5.82 5.91 6.05
N VAL A 180 -4.74 6.45 6.60
CA VAL A 180 -3.38 6.00 6.31
C VAL A 180 -2.73 5.56 7.61
N THR A 181 -2.12 4.39 7.62
CA THR A 181 -1.32 3.90 8.74
C THR A 181 0.12 3.69 8.33
N VAL A 182 1.07 4.04 9.19
CA VAL A 182 2.51 3.91 8.93
C VAL A 182 3.15 3.01 9.98
N HIS A 183 3.79 1.94 9.51
CA HIS A 183 4.44 0.93 10.33
C HIS A 183 5.95 1.02 10.14
N VAL A 184 6.62 1.63 11.10
CA VAL A 184 8.06 1.90 11.05
C VAL A 184 8.91 0.69 11.42
N ALA A 185 10.15 0.71 10.99
CA ALA A 185 11.21 -0.19 11.45
C ALA A 185 12.35 0.63 12.04
N ILE A 186 12.45 0.68 13.37
CA ILE A 186 13.49 1.44 14.06
C ILE A 186 14.87 0.97 13.61
N GLY A 187 15.69 1.91 13.17
CA GLY A 187 17.05 1.66 12.66
C GLY A 187 17.11 1.29 11.17
N ALA A 188 15.96 1.13 10.49
CA ALA A 188 15.90 0.90 9.04
C ALA A 188 15.40 2.15 8.27
N ASP A 189 14.54 2.95 8.89
CA ASP A 189 13.96 4.14 8.27
C ASP A 189 14.87 5.35 8.54
N THR A 190 15.28 6.04 7.48
CA THR A 190 16.33 7.08 7.51
C THR A 190 16.01 8.29 8.41
N PRO A 191 14.77 8.78 8.57
CA PRO A 191 14.46 9.89 9.48
C PRO A 191 14.79 9.62 10.94
N HIS A 192 14.97 8.36 11.34
CA HIS A 192 15.37 7.98 12.69
C HIS A 192 16.83 8.38 13.03
N ASN A 193 17.64 8.66 12.00
CA ASN A 193 19.03 9.13 12.18
C ASN A 193 19.12 10.62 12.48
N HIS A 194 18.05 11.38 12.30
CA HIS A 194 18.05 12.82 12.47
C HIS A 194 18.02 13.22 13.96
N PRO A 195 18.74 14.29 14.40
CA PRO A 195 18.78 14.72 15.81
C PRO A 195 17.42 15.06 16.43
N LEU A 196 16.41 15.42 15.63
CA LEU A 196 15.04 15.67 16.08
C LEU A 196 14.20 14.40 16.28
N ALA A 197 14.75 13.23 16.03
CA ALA A 197 14.02 11.98 16.20
C ALA A 197 13.69 11.72 17.66
N ASP A 198 12.40 11.67 17.98
CA ASP A 198 11.89 11.29 19.31
C ASP A 198 11.33 9.87 19.24
N GLY A 199 12.07 8.90 19.78
CA GLY A 199 11.66 7.49 19.80
C GLY A 199 10.31 7.26 20.50
N ARG A 200 9.92 8.11 21.46
CA ARG A 200 8.61 8.05 22.12
C ARG A 200 7.50 8.45 21.14
N ALA A 201 7.68 9.56 20.42
CA ALA A 201 6.71 10.04 19.43
C ALA A 201 6.60 9.07 18.24
N ILE A 202 7.73 8.57 17.73
CA ILE A 202 7.78 7.57 16.67
C ILE A 202 7.02 6.29 17.09
N GLY A 203 7.34 5.76 18.27
CA GLY A 203 6.68 4.58 18.81
C GLY A 203 5.19 4.80 19.08
N GLY A 204 4.83 5.93 19.70
CA GLY A 204 3.46 6.27 20.04
C GLY A 204 2.56 6.42 18.81
N THR A 205 3.00 7.15 17.82
CA THR A 205 2.23 7.37 16.57
C THR A 205 2.08 6.11 15.73
N SER A 206 3.16 5.32 15.56
CA SER A 206 3.10 4.06 14.82
C SER A 206 2.28 2.99 15.56
N PHE A 207 2.27 2.99 16.89
CA PHE A 207 1.42 2.09 17.69
C PHE A 207 -0.07 2.44 17.55
N ARG A 208 -0.44 3.73 17.51
CA ARG A 208 -1.83 4.15 17.21
C ARG A 208 -2.24 3.69 15.82
N ASP A 209 -1.36 3.81 14.84
CA ASP A 209 -1.59 3.30 13.49
C ASP A 209 -1.77 1.78 13.47
N PHE A 210 -1.01 1.03 14.26
CA PHE A 210 -1.24 -0.41 14.40
C PHE A 210 -2.63 -0.71 14.97
N SER A 211 -3.08 0.04 15.97
CA SER A 211 -4.41 -0.12 16.56
C SER A 211 -5.52 0.20 15.56
N LEU A 212 -5.35 1.28 14.79
CA LEU A 212 -6.25 1.63 13.69
C LEU A 212 -6.28 0.54 12.62
N PHE A 213 -5.11 0.07 12.19
CA PHE A 213 -5.00 -0.99 11.20
C PHE A 213 -5.69 -2.29 11.67
N ALA A 214 -5.50 -2.70 12.91
CA ALA A 214 -6.20 -3.86 13.47
C ALA A 214 -7.73 -3.67 13.43
N SER A 215 -8.23 -2.47 13.68
CA SER A 215 -9.66 -2.15 13.56
C SER A 215 -10.16 -2.26 12.11
N LEU A 216 -9.37 -1.80 11.14
CA LEU A 216 -9.68 -1.94 9.72
C LEU A 216 -9.66 -3.40 9.27
N VAL A 217 -8.68 -4.18 9.74
CA VAL A 217 -8.57 -5.63 9.46
C VAL A 217 -9.79 -6.39 9.98
N ARG A 218 -10.36 -6.00 11.12
CA ARG A 218 -11.61 -6.60 11.64
C ARG A 218 -12.75 -6.54 10.62
N GLU A 219 -12.85 -5.46 9.88
CA GLU A 219 -13.94 -5.22 8.93
C GLU A 219 -13.78 -6.00 7.61
N LEU A 220 -12.62 -6.65 7.37
CA LEU A 220 -12.40 -7.49 6.20
C LEU A 220 -13.32 -8.72 6.14
N ASN A 221 -13.84 -9.16 7.26
CA ASN A 221 -14.73 -10.32 7.29
C ASN A 221 -15.94 -10.15 6.37
N SER A 222 -16.35 -11.24 5.71
CA SER A 222 -17.47 -11.29 4.76
C SER A 222 -17.22 -10.54 3.44
N GLY A 223 -16.00 -10.62 2.93
CA GLY A 223 -15.66 -10.26 1.56
C GLY A 223 -14.76 -9.06 1.37
N GLY A 224 -14.10 -8.57 2.43
CA GLY A 224 -13.06 -7.54 2.28
C GLY A 224 -11.78 -8.05 1.62
N VAL A 225 -10.92 -7.14 1.20
CA VAL A 225 -9.66 -7.46 0.51
C VAL A 225 -8.50 -6.73 1.17
N TYR A 226 -7.41 -7.46 1.41
CA TYR A 226 -6.12 -6.89 1.77
C TYR A 226 -5.10 -7.17 0.67
N LEU A 227 -4.49 -6.13 0.11
CA LEU A 227 -3.40 -6.24 -0.85
C LEU A 227 -2.07 -5.90 -0.15
N ASN A 228 -1.05 -6.73 -0.32
CA ASN A 228 0.33 -6.43 0.02
C ASN A 228 1.10 -6.24 -1.29
N VAL A 229 1.53 -5.01 -1.55
CA VAL A 229 2.20 -4.64 -2.80
C VAL A 229 3.60 -4.15 -2.48
N GLY A 230 4.60 -4.94 -2.84
CA GLY A 230 6.01 -4.57 -2.71
C GLY A 230 6.56 -4.48 -1.27
N SER A 231 5.88 -5.04 -0.28
CA SER A 231 6.44 -5.15 1.07
C SER A 231 6.82 -6.59 1.41
N ALA A 232 8.12 -6.86 1.42
CA ALA A 232 8.66 -8.21 1.61
C ALA A 232 8.73 -8.64 3.09
N VAL A 233 8.80 -7.70 4.03
CA VAL A 233 9.09 -7.98 5.45
C VAL A 233 8.08 -7.33 6.39
N ILE A 234 8.03 -6.01 6.47
CA ILE A 234 7.33 -5.27 7.53
C ILE A 234 5.82 -5.52 7.48
N LEU A 235 5.15 -5.16 6.39
CA LEU A 235 3.69 -5.24 6.33
C LEU A 235 3.15 -6.67 6.43
N PRO A 236 3.78 -7.72 5.87
CA PRO A 236 3.36 -9.09 6.13
C PRO A 236 3.37 -9.48 7.60
N GLU A 237 4.38 -9.02 8.35
CA GLU A 237 4.47 -9.26 9.80
C GLU A 237 3.41 -8.49 10.58
N VAL A 238 3.19 -7.23 10.22
CA VAL A 238 2.17 -6.37 10.84
C VAL A 238 0.78 -6.92 10.58
N PHE A 239 0.47 -7.30 9.34
CA PHE A 239 -0.83 -7.86 8.95
C PHE A 239 -1.15 -9.16 9.70
N LEU A 240 -0.19 -10.08 9.76
CA LEU A 240 -0.39 -11.32 10.52
C LEU A 240 -0.72 -11.06 12.00
N LYS A 241 -0.04 -10.08 12.62
CA LYS A 241 -0.30 -9.71 14.02
C LYS A 241 -1.66 -9.03 14.18
N ALA A 242 -2.07 -8.17 13.25
CA ALA A 242 -3.39 -7.56 13.24
C ALA A 242 -4.49 -8.64 13.14
N VAL A 243 -4.35 -9.62 12.23
CA VAL A 243 -5.25 -10.78 12.13
C VAL A 243 -5.30 -11.57 13.44
N SER A 244 -4.14 -11.81 14.07
CA SER A 244 -4.05 -12.52 15.35
C SER A 244 -4.79 -11.76 16.47
N VAL A 245 -4.58 -10.46 16.58
CA VAL A 245 -5.26 -9.61 17.58
C VAL A 245 -6.78 -9.63 17.39
N VAL A 246 -7.23 -9.45 16.14
CA VAL A 246 -8.67 -9.44 15.81
C VAL A 246 -9.32 -10.77 16.21
N ARG A 247 -8.71 -11.89 15.87
CA ARG A 247 -9.21 -13.23 16.23
C ARG A 247 -9.15 -13.50 17.73
N ASN A 248 -8.09 -13.06 18.40
CA ASN A 248 -7.95 -13.20 19.86
C ASN A 248 -9.03 -12.43 20.63
N LEU A 249 -9.46 -11.28 20.11
CA LEU A 249 -10.57 -10.48 20.65
C LEU A 249 -11.95 -11.08 20.33
N GLY A 250 -12.01 -12.27 19.73
CA GLY A 250 -13.26 -12.99 19.47
C GLY A 250 -14.01 -12.54 18.20
N HIS A 251 -13.42 -11.69 17.36
CA HIS A 251 -14.05 -11.29 16.11
C HIS A 251 -13.84 -12.35 15.02
N PRO A 252 -14.91 -12.81 14.33
CA PRO A 252 -14.75 -13.70 13.19
C PRO A 252 -14.02 -12.96 12.06
N LEU A 253 -12.97 -13.56 11.54
CA LEU A 253 -12.21 -13.05 10.41
C LEU A 253 -11.84 -14.24 9.51
N ARG A 254 -12.79 -14.66 8.67
CA ARG A 254 -12.72 -15.90 7.88
C ARG A 254 -12.86 -15.63 6.39
N GLU A 255 -13.95 -15.00 5.97
CA GLU A 255 -14.31 -14.83 4.56
C GLU A 255 -13.73 -13.52 4.00
N PHE A 256 -12.45 -13.50 3.69
CA PHE A 256 -11.80 -12.35 3.06
C PHE A 256 -10.74 -12.82 2.06
N THR A 257 -10.30 -11.92 1.19
CA THR A 257 -9.28 -12.21 0.20
C THR A 257 -8.00 -11.45 0.54
N THR A 258 -6.87 -12.13 0.39
CA THR A 258 -5.56 -11.48 0.42
C THR A 258 -4.86 -11.61 -0.92
N VAL A 259 -4.15 -10.56 -1.32
CA VAL A 259 -3.34 -10.56 -2.55
C VAL A 259 -1.92 -10.13 -2.19
N ASN A 260 -0.93 -10.94 -2.56
CA ASN A 260 0.46 -10.50 -2.56
C ASN A 260 0.90 -10.23 -3.99
N MET A 261 1.26 -8.98 -4.28
CA MET A 261 1.76 -8.54 -5.58
C MET A 261 3.23 -8.13 -5.43
N ASP A 262 4.12 -8.88 -6.04
CA ASP A 262 5.55 -8.59 -5.99
C ASP A 262 6.27 -9.25 -7.19
N PHE A 263 7.45 -8.74 -7.56
CA PHE A 263 8.28 -9.37 -8.58
C PHE A 263 9.01 -10.62 -8.06
N LEU A 264 9.14 -10.76 -6.74
CA LEU A 264 9.59 -11.96 -6.06
C LEU A 264 8.60 -12.37 -4.97
N GLN A 265 8.22 -13.66 -4.94
CA GLN A 265 7.38 -14.19 -3.88
C GLN A 265 8.24 -14.62 -2.69
N HIS A 266 8.51 -13.66 -1.79
CA HIS A 266 9.28 -13.91 -0.57
C HIS A 266 8.50 -14.80 0.43
N TYR A 267 9.23 -15.47 1.32
CA TYR A 267 8.66 -16.37 2.34
C TYR A 267 7.61 -15.65 3.23
N ARG A 268 7.94 -14.46 3.75
CA ARG A 268 7.02 -13.76 4.66
C ARG A 268 5.68 -13.40 4.02
N PRO A 269 5.61 -12.73 2.87
CA PRO A 269 4.31 -12.48 2.22
C PRO A 269 3.59 -13.78 1.84
N SER A 270 4.31 -14.78 1.33
CA SER A 270 3.71 -16.08 0.95
C SER A 270 3.04 -16.75 2.15
N GLU A 271 3.68 -16.73 3.32
CA GLU A 271 3.14 -17.32 4.53
C GLU A 271 2.17 -16.41 5.29
N ASN A 272 2.54 -15.14 5.50
CA ASN A 272 1.88 -14.25 6.45
C ASN A 272 0.80 -13.36 5.81
N VAL A 273 0.73 -13.32 4.49
CA VAL A 273 -0.35 -12.67 3.74
C VAL A 273 -1.20 -13.71 3.02
N VAL A 274 -0.57 -14.56 2.20
CA VAL A 274 -1.30 -15.47 1.30
C VAL A 274 -1.83 -16.70 2.03
N ARG A 275 -1.00 -17.42 2.78
CA ARG A 275 -1.38 -18.75 3.30
C ARG A 275 -2.03 -18.71 4.69
N ARG A 276 -1.29 -18.26 5.72
CA ARG A 276 -1.73 -18.40 7.13
C ARG A 276 -3.02 -17.64 7.46
N PRO A 277 -3.20 -16.38 7.05
CA PRO A 277 -4.42 -15.64 7.36
C PRO A 277 -5.68 -16.25 6.77
N THR A 278 -5.55 -16.94 5.63
CA THR A 278 -6.66 -17.47 4.82
C THR A 278 -6.97 -18.95 5.05
N LEU A 279 -6.27 -19.62 5.96
CA LEU A 279 -6.46 -21.06 6.25
C LEU A 279 -7.88 -21.40 6.73
N ASP A 280 -8.59 -20.45 7.35
CA ASP A 280 -9.94 -20.65 7.90
C ASP A 280 -10.98 -19.90 7.05
N GLY A 281 -11.16 -20.31 5.79
CA GLY A 281 -12.23 -19.86 4.91
C GLY A 281 -11.92 -18.67 4.00
N GLY A 282 -10.69 -18.12 4.03
CA GLY A 282 -10.28 -17.02 3.15
C GLY A 282 -9.64 -17.49 1.84
N HIS A 283 -9.33 -16.53 0.95
CA HIS A 283 -8.66 -16.77 -0.32
C HIS A 283 -7.36 -15.99 -0.41
N GLY A 284 -6.22 -16.71 -0.50
CA GLY A 284 -4.91 -16.12 -0.71
C GLY A 284 -4.49 -16.18 -2.17
N ILE A 285 -4.07 -15.05 -2.73
CA ILE A 285 -3.67 -14.92 -4.14
C ILE A 285 -2.24 -14.37 -4.20
N ALA A 286 -1.39 -14.97 -5.02
CA ALA A 286 -0.06 -14.45 -5.34
C ALA A 286 -0.04 -14.01 -6.81
N LEU A 287 0.41 -12.78 -7.06
CA LEU A 287 0.63 -12.21 -8.38
C LEU A 287 2.10 -11.83 -8.51
N THR A 288 2.80 -12.46 -9.43
CA THR A 288 4.23 -12.22 -9.67
C THR A 288 4.45 -11.38 -10.92
N GLY A 289 5.14 -10.27 -10.77
CA GLY A 289 5.51 -9.37 -11.85
C GLY A 289 5.89 -7.99 -11.34
N HIS A 290 6.39 -7.16 -12.23
CA HIS A 290 6.81 -5.80 -11.89
C HIS A 290 5.61 -4.91 -11.53
N HIS A 291 5.75 -4.14 -10.45
CA HIS A 291 4.66 -3.28 -9.94
C HIS A 291 4.23 -2.24 -10.97
N GLU A 292 5.18 -1.64 -11.67
CA GLU A 292 4.97 -0.63 -12.71
C GLU A 292 4.20 -1.14 -13.93
N ILE A 293 4.02 -2.47 -14.05
CA ILE A 293 3.18 -3.11 -15.07
C ILE A 293 1.89 -3.65 -14.45
N LEU A 294 2.00 -4.41 -13.36
CA LEU A 294 0.85 -5.11 -12.77
C LEU A 294 -0.16 -4.16 -12.12
N LEU A 295 0.31 -3.10 -11.45
CA LEU A 295 -0.60 -2.19 -10.76
C LEU A 295 -1.43 -1.34 -11.75
N PRO A 296 -0.85 -0.72 -12.79
CA PRO A 296 -1.64 -0.07 -13.84
C PRO A 296 -2.59 -1.03 -14.56
N LEU A 297 -2.16 -2.27 -14.82
CA LEU A 297 -3.03 -3.28 -15.44
C LEU A 297 -4.21 -3.65 -14.54
N LEU A 298 -3.96 -3.81 -13.22
CA LEU A 298 -5.01 -4.07 -12.25
C LEU A 298 -5.98 -2.88 -12.16
N ALA A 299 -5.46 -1.65 -12.12
CA ALA A 299 -6.28 -0.44 -12.07
C ALA A 299 -7.17 -0.33 -13.32
N ALA A 300 -6.62 -0.53 -14.51
CA ALA A 300 -7.39 -0.51 -15.77
C ALA A 300 -8.48 -1.59 -15.79
N ALA A 301 -8.16 -2.80 -15.32
CA ALA A 301 -9.14 -3.89 -15.23
C ALA A 301 -10.29 -3.58 -14.27
N LEU A 302 -9.98 -2.94 -13.12
CA LEU A 302 -10.99 -2.51 -12.15
C LEU A 302 -11.90 -1.41 -12.71
N ILE A 303 -11.31 -0.42 -13.41
CA ILE A 303 -12.05 0.72 -13.96
C ILE A 303 -12.99 0.29 -15.10
N GLU A 304 -12.54 -0.63 -15.97
CA GLU A 304 -13.36 -1.08 -17.10
C GLU A 304 -14.45 -2.09 -16.73
N GLN A 305 -14.29 -2.81 -15.61
CA GLN A 305 -15.26 -3.84 -15.19
C GLN A 305 -16.19 -3.37 -14.05
N ASP A 306 -16.04 -2.12 -13.59
CA ASP A 306 -16.90 -1.47 -12.63
C ASP A 306 -18.21 -1.00 -13.26
#